data_949345a8041cbe6bfb3f12725a252736
#
_entry.id   949345a8041cbe6bfb3f12725a252736
#
_cell.length_a   1.000
_cell.length_b   1.000
_cell.length_c   1.000
_cell.angle_alpha   90.00
_cell.angle_beta   90.00
_cell.angle_gamma   90.00
#
_symmetry.space_group_name_H-M   'P 1'
#
loop_
_entity.id
_entity.type
_entity.pdbx_description
1 polymer ?
#
loop_
_entity_poly.entity_id
_entity_poly.type
_entity_poly.pdbx_seq_one_letter_code
_entity_poly.pdbx_strand_id
1 'polypeptide(L)'
;MVSEWSYDRLQTLDAGNGEHIPTLAEVLDLIQPTELGIYLELKDIGEAEGFAVSVAALVEEAQMQDRVLFASFNYQYLQQIREADAANRILCNTKIGDADRLLTEYPADAYGLWLETLTQDTIRNLQAAGSQVYVWTVNTVDQMENVIRLGADGIVTNEPGMALVAVHEEYSWLPEHALRTIVLPGLYDNALQDPYANDYIVQGMTKIGNQLLVSAYDSTGDKNSILYRMDIEGNLAGITDLGFQAHVGGIAYDEAHGLLWVTGAEGTVKAISSASVCDGTYQGTQEEILVDFDAGLTNHNGSKVASFLTVDNGMLYVGSYVKGATGILSQYDIRDPLHPAFVQNVTIPECIQGITFVYDARTGQRTMLLSQGQDVQDAALLVFDWTEGTTEYTDPLETYVLPEGVEQIQMSADGLWMLFESAVRPYRDTCRVPNDHIWLVRWDERK
;
A
#
# COMPACT_ATOMS: atom_id res chain seq x y z
N MET A 1 -16.25 -4.47 30.46
CA MET A 1 -16.40 -5.28 29.19
C MET A 1 -17.65 -4.78 28.47
N VAL A 2 -17.76 -5.00 27.14
CA VAL A 2 -18.94 -4.59 26.36
C VAL A 2 -20.23 -5.15 26.97
N SER A 3 -20.22 -6.39 27.46
CA SER A 3 -21.34 -7.06 28.10
C SER A 3 -21.86 -6.42 29.41
N GLU A 4 -21.12 -5.45 29.96
CA GLU A 4 -21.51 -4.72 31.19
C GLU A 4 -22.26 -3.43 30.89
N TRP A 5 -22.40 -3.08 29.60
CA TRP A 5 -22.98 -1.81 29.16
C TRP A 5 -24.32 -2.04 28.46
N SER A 6 -25.28 -1.14 28.64
CA SER A 6 -26.52 -1.17 27.86
C SER A 6 -26.29 -0.77 26.42
N TYR A 7 -27.12 -1.24 25.51
CA TYR A 7 -27.08 -0.86 24.10
C TYR A 7 -27.07 0.66 23.90
N ASP A 8 -27.99 1.39 24.55
CA ASP A 8 -28.07 2.86 24.44
C ASP A 8 -26.75 3.54 24.83
N ARG A 9 -26.05 3.00 25.83
CA ARG A 9 -24.76 3.52 26.24
C ARG A 9 -23.65 3.20 25.25
N LEU A 10 -23.65 2.00 24.67
CA LEU A 10 -22.69 1.61 23.65
C LEU A 10 -22.82 2.50 22.40
N GLN A 11 -24.06 2.86 22.04
CA GLN A 11 -24.33 3.75 20.90
C GLN A 11 -23.84 5.20 21.09
N THR A 12 -23.51 5.61 22.31
CA THR A 12 -22.92 6.93 22.58
C THR A 12 -21.40 6.97 22.51
N LEU A 13 -20.77 5.81 22.31
CA LEU A 13 -19.32 5.72 22.17
C LEU A 13 -18.90 6.00 20.73
N ASP A 14 -17.86 6.80 20.58
CA ASP A 14 -17.18 7.02 19.32
C ASP A 14 -16.24 5.82 19.04
N ALA A 15 -16.56 5.06 18.00
CA ALA A 15 -15.74 3.95 17.53
C ALA A 15 -14.58 4.41 16.62
N GLY A 16 -14.51 5.72 16.35
CA GLY A 16 -13.57 6.40 15.49
C GLY A 16 -14.31 7.26 14.46
N ASN A 17 -13.78 8.47 14.18
CA ASN A 17 -14.32 9.40 13.17
C ASN A 17 -15.82 9.78 13.35
N GLY A 18 -16.34 9.72 14.57
CA GLY A 18 -17.76 10.00 14.85
C GLY A 18 -18.70 8.83 14.57
N GLU A 19 -18.18 7.67 14.20
CA GLU A 19 -18.97 6.47 13.97
C GLU A 19 -19.32 5.76 15.28
N HIS A 20 -20.51 5.18 15.37
CA HIS A 20 -20.92 4.37 16.51
C HIS A 20 -20.43 2.91 16.38
N ILE A 21 -20.45 2.16 17.49
CA ILE A 21 -20.19 0.71 17.46
C ILE A 21 -21.34 0.03 16.72
N PRO A 22 -21.10 -0.64 15.56
CA PRO A 22 -22.17 -1.23 14.79
C PRO A 22 -22.75 -2.46 15.47
N THR A 23 -24.03 -2.71 15.25
CA THR A 23 -24.66 -3.98 15.58
C THR A 23 -24.32 -5.05 14.55
N LEU A 24 -24.52 -6.34 14.91
CA LEU A 24 -24.33 -7.42 13.94
C LEU A 24 -25.27 -7.27 12.74
N ALA A 25 -26.53 -6.84 12.97
CA ALA A 25 -27.50 -6.64 11.88
C ALA A 25 -27.00 -5.57 10.87
N GLU A 26 -26.49 -4.43 11.36
CA GLU A 26 -25.92 -3.38 10.50
C GLU A 26 -24.70 -3.88 9.69
N VAL A 27 -23.85 -4.72 10.29
CA VAL A 27 -22.72 -5.33 9.57
C VAL A 27 -23.22 -6.32 8.51
N LEU A 28 -24.22 -7.15 8.83
CA LEU A 28 -24.81 -8.09 7.87
C LEU A 28 -25.45 -7.35 6.69
N ASP A 29 -26.21 -6.27 6.95
CA ASP A 29 -26.85 -5.44 5.92
C ASP A 29 -25.79 -4.77 5.02
N LEU A 30 -24.66 -4.34 5.58
CA LEU A 30 -23.56 -3.73 4.83
C LEU A 30 -22.86 -4.74 3.90
N ILE A 31 -22.64 -5.96 4.37
CA ILE A 31 -21.88 -6.99 3.63
C ILE A 31 -22.78 -7.74 2.64
N GLN A 32 -24.09 -7.87 2.92
CA GLN A 32 -25.02 -8.66 2.12
C GLN A 32 -25.01 -8.31 0.61
N PRO A 33 -24.95 -7.03 0.16
CA PRO A 33 -24.92 -6.69 -1.26
C PRO A 33 -23.54 -6.91 -1.93
N THR A 34 -22.51 -7.34 -1.20
CA THR A 34 -21.17 -7.60 -1.72
C THR A 34 -20.95 -9.11 -1.95
N GLU A 35 -19.80 -9.48 -2.53
CA GLU A 35 -19.35 -10.88 -2.65
C GLU A 35 -18.57 -11.36 -1.39
N LEU A 36 -18.38 -10.52 -0.38
CA LEU A 36 -17.58 -10.82 0.80
C LEU A 36 -18.28 -11.85 1.71
N GLY A 37 -17.48 -12.71 2.33
CA GLY A 37 -17.90 -13.55 3.46
C GLY A 37 -17.56 -12.90 4.79
N ILE A 38 -18.09 -13.47 5.88
CA ILE A 38 -17.82 -12.98 7.24
C ILE A 38 -17.19 -14.10 8.07
N TYR A 39 -16.00 -13.81 8.63
CA TYR A 39 -15.40 -14.58 9.72
C TYR A 39 -15.94 -13.99 11.03
N LEU A 40 -17.05 -14.59 11.56
CA LEU A 40 -17.80 -14.08 12.70
C LEU A 40 -17.29 -14.69 14.00
N GLU A 41 -16.42 -13.98 14.70
CA GLU A 41 -15.91 -14.48 15.98
C GLU A 41 -16.82 -14.15 17.16
N LEU A 42 -17.34 -15.19 17.82
CA LEU A 42 -18.06 -15.10 19.08
C LEU A 42 -17.04 -15.08 20.23
N LYS A 43 -16.84 -13.91 20.84
CA LYS A 43 -16.01 -13.77 22.04
C LYS A 43 -16.69 -14.45 23.24
N ASP A 44 -15.89 -15.05 24.12
CA ASP A 44 -16.41 -15.65 25.35
C ASP A 44 -16.93 -14.54 26.29
N ILE A 45 -18.23 -14.55 26.54
CA ILE A 45 -18.91 -13.63 27.45
C ILE A 45 -19.39 -14.31 28.73
N GLY A 46 -18.94 -15.55 28.97
CA GLY A 46 -19.37 -16.39 30.08
C GLY A 46 -20.69 -17.14 29.78
N GLU A 47 -21.43 -17.48 30.84
CA GLU A 47 -22.71 -18.18 30.72
C GLU A 47 -23.81 -17.23 30.23
N ALA A 48 -23.91 -17.01 28.92
CA ALA A 48 -25.05 -16.32 28.29
C ALA A 48 -25.91 -17.34 27.57
N GLU A 49 -26.96 -17.80 28.23
CA GLU A 49 -27.92 -18.75 27.66
C GLU A 49 -28.53 -18.15 26.38
N GLY A 50 -28.48 -18.91 25.29
CA GLY A 50 -29.04 -18.50 24.00
C GLY A 50 -28.22 -17.51 23.17
N PHE A 51 -27.06 -17.02 23.66
CA PHE A 51 -26.26 -16.04 22.92
C PHE A 51 -25.85 -16.55 21.53
N ALA A 52 -25.23 -17.72 21.47
CA ALA A 52 -24.74 -18.27 20.21
C ALA A 52 -25.88 -18.57 19.21
N VAL A 53 -27.02 -19.07 19.74
CA VAL A 53 -28.23 -19.34 18.94
C VAL A 53 -28.84 -18.03 18.41
N SER A 54 -28.86 -16.96 19.22
CA SER A 54 -29.36 -15.65 18.77
C SER A 54 -28.50 -15.05 17.66
N VAL A 55 -27.16 -15.23 17.72
CA VAL A 55 -26.24 -14.82 16.65
C VAL A 55 -26.52 -15.60 15.37
N ALA A 56 -26.70 -16.92 15.44
CA ALA A 56 -27.03 -17.75 14.28
C ALA A 56 -28.38 -17.35 13.65
N ALA A 57 -29.39 -17.02 14.47
CA ALA A 57 -30.69 -16.57 14.00
C ALA A 57 -30.64 -15.24 13.23
N LEU A 58 -29.78 -14.27 13.67
CA LEU A 58 -29.59 -13.03 12.92
C LEU A 58 -28.92 -13.27 11.55
N VAL A 59 -27.98 -14.19 11.45
CA VAL A 59 -27.35 -14.57 10.18
C VAL A 59 -28.36 -15.25 9.25
N GLU A 60 -29.26 -16.10 9.80
CA GLU A 60 -30.34 -16.73 9.05
C GLU A 60 -31.36 -15.70 8.55
N GLU A 61 -31.77 -14.75 9.38
CA GLU A 61 -32.65 -13.65 8.99
C GLU A 61 -32.08 -12.80 7.85
N ALA A 62 -30.79 -12.55 7.88
CA ALA A 62 -30.06 -11.85 6.82
C ALA A 62 -29.81 -12.71 5.56
N GLN A 63 -30.17 -14.01 5.56
CA GLN A 63 -29.90 -14.94 4.46
C GLN A 63 -28.43 -15.06 4.07
N MET A 64 -27.52 -15.05 5.06
CA MET A 64 -26.07 -15.07 4.86
C MET A 64 -25.39 -16.36 5.35
N GLN A 65 -26.12 -17.43 5.65
CA GLN A 65 -25.58 -18.67 6.23
C GLN A 65 -24.43 -19.27 5.42
N ASP A 66 -24.54 -19.24 4.09
CA ASP A 66 -23.51 -19.79 3.18
C ASP A 66 -22.24 -18.94 3.13
N ARG A 67 -22.29 -17.70 3.65
CA ARG A 67 -21.21 -16.72 3.59
C ARG A 67 -20.61 -16.41 4.96
N VAL A 68 -21.11 -17.00 6.03
CA VAL A 68 -20.63 -16.79 7.40
C VAL A 68 -19.91 -18.03 7.90
N LEU A 69 -18.70 -17.83 8.43
CA LEU A 69 -17.94 -18.82 9.16
C LEU A 69 -17.93 -18.41 10.64
N PHE A 70 -18.70 -19.16 11.47
CA PHE A 70 -18.81 -18.87 12.89
C PHE A 70 -17.57 -19.35 13.63
N ALA A 71 -16.83 -18.45 14.23
CA ALA A 71 -15.58 -18.73 14.90
C ALA A 71 -15.67 -18.48 16.42
N SER A 72 -15.01 -19.31 17.23
CA SER A 72 -14.88 -19.05 18.67
C SER A 72 -13.72 -19.84 19.29
N PHE A 73 -13.18 -19.32 20.39
CA PHE A 73 -12.33 -20.05 21.34
C PHE A 73 -13.17 -20.89 22.31
N ASN A 74 -14.45 -20.53 22.49
CA ASN A 74 -15.39 -21.29 23.30
C ASN A 74 -16.13 -22.30 22.42
N TYR A 75 -15.69 -23.56 22.47
CA TYR A 75 -16.23 -24.62 21.63
C TYR A 75 -17.71 -24.93 21.90
N GLN A 76 -18.24 -24.64 23.10
CA GLN A 76 -19.65 -24.82 23.42
C GLN A 76 -20.56 -23.91 22.57
N TYR A 77 -20.11 -22.69 22.25
CA TYR A 77 -20.86 -21.82 21.34
C TYR A 77 -20.94 -22.41 19.93
N LEU A 78 -19.86 -23.00 19.45
CA LEU A 78 -19.83 -23.66 18.14
C LEU A 78 -20.74 -24.88 18.09
N GLN A 79 -20.81 -25.66 19.18
CA GLN A 79 -21.76 -26.77 19.30
C GLN A 79 -23.21 -26.29 19.26
N GLN A 80 -23.57 -25.22 20.00
CA GLN A 80 -24.93 -24.64 20.00
C GLN A 80 -25.30 -24.11 18.59
N ILE A 81 -24.37 -23.49 17.88
CA ILE A 81 -24.60 -23.02 16.50
C ILE A 81 -24.85 -24.19 15.56
N ARG A 82 -24.09 -25.27 15.68
CA ARG A 82 -24.27 -26.50 14.89
C ARG A 82 -25.56 -27.25 15.24
N GLU A 83 -25.98 -27.25 16.51
CA GLU A 83 -27.24 -27.82 16.96
C GLU A 83 -28.46 -27.01 16.47
N ALA A 84 -28.31 -25.68 16.32
CA ALA A 84 -29.38 -24.83 15.78
C ALA A 84 -29.59 -25.11 14.28
N ASP A 85 -28.57 -25.27 13.49
CA ASP A 85 -28.60 -25.76 12.11
C ASP A 85 -27.30 -26.48 11.76
N ALA A 86 -27.44 -27.74 11.31
CA ALA A 86 -26.29 -28.56 10.89
C ALA A 86 -25.55 -28.02 9.67
N ALA A 87 -26.15 -27.12 8.89
CA ALA A 87 -25.52 -26.47 7.74
C ALA A 87 -24.60 -25.30 8.14
N ASN A 88 -24.73 -24.75 9.36
CA ASN A 88 -23.88 -23.68 9.83
C ASN A 88 -22.43 -24.11 9.85
N ARG A 89 -21.55 -23.37 9.18
CA ARG A 89 -20.11 -23.64 9.16
C ARG A 89 -19.44 -23.08 10.41
N ILE A 90 -18.68 -23.93 11.12
CA ILE A 90 -18.00 -23.55 12.35
C ILE A 90 -16.49 -23.65 12.26
N LEU A 91 -15.79 -22.73 12.92
CA LEU A 91 -14.34 -22.67 13.02
C LEU A 91 -13.92 -22.64 14.50
N CYS A 92 -13.10 -23.61 14.89
CA CYS A 92 -12.50 -23.63 16.22
C CYS A 92 -11.20 -22.81 16.27
N ASN A 93 -11.25 -21.65 16.94
CA ASN A 93 -10.04 -20.87 17.25
C ASN A 93 -9.27 -21.55 18.39
N THR A 94 -7.97 -21.78 18.20
CA THR A 94 -7.19 -22.50 19.18
C THR A 94 -5.69 -22.20 19.14
N LYS A 95 -5.03 -22.48 20.27
CA LYS A 95 -3.56 -22.54 20.38
C LYS A 95 -3.05 -23.99 20.42
N ILE A 96 -3.91 -24.97 20.23
CA ILE A 96 -3.53 -26.39 20.16
C ILE A 96 -2.97 -26.66 18.77
N GLY A 97 -1.75 -27.15 18.69
CA GLY A 97 -1.08 -27.54 17.44
C GLY A 97 -1.19 -29.02 17.09
N ASP A 98 -1.93 -29.82 17.88
CA ASP A 98 -2.10 -31.25 17.68
C ASP A 98 -3.37 -31.54 16.88
N ALA A 99 -3.21 -31.96 15.63
CA ALA A 99 -4.33 -32.21 14.73
C ALA A 99 -5.24 -33.34 15.17
N ASP A 100 -4.69 -34.46 15.68
CA ASP A 100 -5.47 -35.62 16.12
C ASP A 100 -6.34 -35.26 17.32
N ARG A 101 -5.82 -34.46 18.22
CA ARG A 101 -6.58 -33.95 19.35
C ARG A 101 -7.70 -33.00 18.89
N LEU A 102 -7.42 -32.11 17.95
CA LEU A 102 -8.42 -31.17 17.41
C LEU A 102 -9.56 -31.91 16.74
N LEU A 103 -9.26 -32.86 15.88
CA LEU A 103 -10.27 -33.65 15.16
C LEU A 103 -11.13 -34.49 16.09
N THR A 104 -10.58 -34.92 17.24
CA THR A 104 -11.27 -35.80 18.19
C THR A 104 -12.08 -35.04 19.23
N GLU A 105 -11.48 -34.01 19.84
CA GLU A 105 -12.10 -33.28 20.96
C GLU A 105 -12.93 -32.06 20.50
N TYR A 106 -12.58 -31.47 19.34
CA TYR A 106 -13.14 -30.20 18.83
C TYR A 106 -13.49 -30.26 17.34
N PRO A 107 -14.28 -31.25 16.87
CA PRO A 107 -14.57 -31.39 15.45
C PRO A 107 -15.25 -30.14 14.85
N ALA A 108 -14.67 -29.59 13.77
CA ALA A 108 -15.11 -28.37 13.12
C ALA A 108 -14.83 -28.41 11.60
N ASP A 109 -15.50 -27.56 10.82
CA ASP A 109 -15.26 -27.44 9.37
C ASP A 109 -13.94 -26.73 9.09
N ALA A 110 -13.50 -25.89 10.04
CA ALA A 110 -12.27 -25.16 9.93
C ALA A 110 -11.61 -24.96 11.33
N TYR A 111 -10.31 -24.71 11.30
CA TYR A 111 -9.52 -24.38 12.51
C TYR A 111 -8.77 -23.07 12.30
N GLY A 112 -8.89 -22.17 13.28
CA GLY A 112 -8.09 -20.96 13.40
C GLY A 112 -6.89 -21.23 14.29
N LEU A 113 -5.72 -21.47 13.72
CA LEU A 113 -4.51 -21.82 14.45
C LEU A 113 -3.67 -20.60 14.79
N TRP A 114 -3.09 -20.60 15.99
CA TRP A 114 -2.14 -19.57 16.37
C TRP A 114 -0.80 -19.76 15.66
N LEU A 115 -0.28 -18.71 15.07
CA LEU A 115 0.93 -18.71 14.24
C LEU A 115 2.13 -19.44 14.89
N GLU A 116 2.35 -19.23 16.22
CA GLU A 116 3.50 -19.80 16.90
C GLU A 116 3.41 -21.31 17.19
N THR A 117 2.22 -21.90 17.06
CA THR A 117 2.03 -23.35 17.21
C THR A 117 1.89 -24.08 15.89
N LEU A 118 2.02 -23.34 14.79
CA LEU A 118 1.79 -23.84 13.45
C LEU A 118 2.91 -24.75 12.97
N THR A 119 2.53 -25.91 12.44
CA THR A 119 3.45 -26.82 11.72
C THR A 119 2.81 -27.27 10.41
N GLN A 120 3.64 -27.62 9.43
CA GLN A 120 3.15 -28.14 8.16
C GLN A 120 2.36 -29.44 8.32
N ASP A 121 2.78 -30.30 9.26
CA ASP A 121 2.09 -31.56 9.53
C ASP A 121 0.71 -31.32 10.15
N THR A 122 0.56 -30.34 11.04
CA THR A 122 -0.75 -29.97 11.60
C THR A 122 -1.70 -29.52 10.48
N ILE A 123 -1.25 -28.64 9.60
CA ILE A 123 -2.06 -28.16 8.45
C ILE A 123 -2.48 -29.35 7.58
N ARG A 124 -1.53 -30.15 7.12
CA ARG A 124 -1.79 -31.29 6.22
C ARG A 124 -2.77 -32.31 6.83
N ASN A 125 -2.64 -32.61 8.11
CA ASN A 125 -3.49 -33.59 8.76
C ASN A 125 -4.93 -33.09 8.90
N LEU A 126 -5.13 -31.80 9.23
CA LEU A 126 -6.46 -31.18 9.29
C LEU A 126 -7.09 -31.12 7.90
N GLN A 127 -6.34 -30.71 6.88
CA GLN A 127 -6.82 -30.66 5.50
C GLN A 127 -7.12 -32.06 4.94
N ALA A 128 -6.32 -33.07 5.28
CA ALA A 128 -6.59 -34.46 4.89
C ALA A 128 -7.88 -35.02 5.51
N ALA A 129 -8.31 -34.46 6.64
CA ALA A 129 -9.60 -34.79 7.27
C ALA A 129 -10.77 -33.96 6.67
N GLY A 130 -10.51 -33.05 5.72
CA GLY A 130 -11.50 -32.23 5.04
C GLY A 130 -11.78 -30.88 5.71
N SER A 131 -10.98 -30.49 6.72
CA SER A 131 -11.10 -29.19 7.38
C SER A 131 -10.21 -28.13 6.74
N GLN A 132 -10.67 -26.88 6.72
CA GLN A 132 -9.87 -25.71 6.32
C GLN A 132 -9.01 -25.22 7.49
N VAL A 133 -7.86 -24.63 7.17
CA VAL A 133 -6.94 -24.07 8.16
C VAL A 133 -6.70 -22.58 7.90
N TYR A 134 -7.06 -21.77 8.89
CA TYR A 134 -6.80 -20.34 8.96
C TYR A 134 -5.74 -20.06 10.01
N VAL A 135 -4.88 -19.07 9.79
CA VAL A 135 -3.79 -18.75 10.72
C VAL A 135 -3.92 -17.30 11.21
N TRP A 136 -3.86 -17.09 12.53
CA TRP A 136 -3.96 -15.79 13.19
C TRP A 136 -2.81 -15.54 14.17
N THR A 137 -2.34 -14.29 14.43
CA THR A 137 -2.57 -13.12 13.61
C THR A 137 -1.28 -12.90 12.82
N VAL A 138 -1.39 -12.75 11.50
CA VAL A 138 -0.28 -12.73 10.55
C VAL A 138 -0.17 -11.31 10.00
N ASN A 139 0.77 -10.50 10.50
CA ASN A 139 0.82 -9.06 10.22
C ASN A 139 2.09 -8.59 9.51
N THR A 140 3.03 -9.47 9.21
CA THR A 140 4.25 -9.10 8.47
C THR A 140 4.38 -9.94 7.21
N VAL A 141 5.10 -9.40 6.23
CA VAL A 141 5.37 -10.10 4.95
C VAL A 141 6.01 -11.46 5.20
N ASP A 142 7.06 -11.54 6.03
CA ASP A 142 7.74 -12.80 6.37
C ASP A 142 6.79 -13.86 6.96
N GLN A 143 5.84 -13.41 7.82
CA GLN A 143 4.82 -14.28 8.38
C GLN A 143 3.84 -14.76 7.30
N MET A 144 3.39 -13.85 6.40
CA MET A 144 2.48 -14.16 5.30
C MET A 144 3.11 -15.19 4.37
N GLU A 145 4.33 -14.95 3.89
CA GLU A 145 5.05 -15.89 3.04
C GLU A 145 5.26 -17.26 3.71
N ASN A 146 5.58 -17.26 5.00
CA ASN A 146 5.74 -18.51 5.74
C ASN A 146 4.42 -19.31 5.79
N VAL A 147 3.30 -18.65 6.09
CA VAL A 147 1.97 -19.28 6.18
C VAL A 147 1.50 -19.77 4.81
N ILE A 148 1.70 -19.01 3.74
CA ILE A 148 1.42 -19.39 2.34
C ILE A 148 2.24 -20.64 1.97
N ARG A 149 3.55 -20.63 2.23
CA ARG A 149 4.46 -21.76 1.95
C ARG A 149 4.08 -23.04 2.73
N LEU A 150 3.56 -22.90 3.95
CA LEU A 150 3.06 -24.00 4.74
C LEU A 150 1.75 -24.58 4.21
N GLY A 151 1.03 -23.84 3.34
CA GLY A 151 -0.16 -24.29 2.64
C GLY A 151 -1.45 -24.10 3.44
N ALA A 152 -1.55 -23.09 4.29
CA ALA A 152 -2.82 -22.73 4.95
C ALA A 152 -3.86 -22.26 3.95
N ASP A 153 -5.15 -22.44 4.27
CA ASP A 153 -6.27 -22.03 3.39
C ASP A 153 -6.62 -20.55 3.54
N GLY A 154 -6.19 -19.92 4.66
CA GLY A 154 -6.46 -18.49 4.88
C GLY A 154 -5.57 -17.86 5.93
N ILE A 155 -5.48 -16.53 5.84
CA ILE A 155 -4.71 -15.67 6.74
C ILE A 155 -5.67 -14.71 7.44
N VAL A 156 -5.57 -14.62 8.76
CA VAL A 156 -6.25 -13.59 9.57
C VAL A 156 -5.21 -12.53 9.91
N THR A 157 -5.39 -11.32 9.39
CA THR A 157 -4.42 -10.23 9.45
C THR A 157 -5.08 -8.88 9.72
N ASN A 158 -4.29 -7.94 10.26
CA ASN A 158 -4.66 -6.52 10.33
C ASN A 158 -4.26 -5.76 9.06
N GLU A 159 -3.51 -6.41 8.15
CA GLU A 159 -2.91 -5.83 6.95
C GLU A 159 -3.44 -6.53 5.68
N PRO A 160 -4.74 -6.39 5.36
CA PRO A 160 -5.34 -7.13 4.24
C PRO A 160 -4.78 -6.74 2.88
N GLY A 161 -4.43 -5.47 2.66
CA GLY A 161 -3.81 -5.02 1.40
C GLY A 161 -2.47 -5.69 1.15
N MET A 162 -1.61 -5.77 2.17
CA MET A 162 -0.33 -6.47 2.10
C MET A 162 -0.51 -7.98 1.87
N ALA A 163 -1.49 -8.59 2.54
CA ALA A 163 -1.80 -10.01 2.34
C ALA A 163 -2.25 -10.30 0.90
N LEU A 164 -3.04 -9.41 0.29
CA LEU A 164 -3.44 -9.53 -1.11
C LEU A 164 -2.22 -9.54 -2.05
N VAL A 165 -1.23 -8.70 -1.83
CA VAL A 165 0.01 -8.73 -2.63
C VAL A 165 0.75 -10.05 -2.41
N ALA A 166 0.89 -10.52 -1.17
CA ALA A 166 1.67 -11.71 -0.84
C ALA A 166 1.08 -13.02 -1.38
N VAL A 167 -0.25 -13.13 -1.60
CA VAL A 167 -0.88 -14.34 -2.13
C VAL A 167 -0.81 -14.45 -3.66
N HIS A 168 -0.42 -13.42 -4.37
CA HIS A 168 -0.29 -13.40 -5.81
C HIS A 168 1.14 -13.76 -6.25
N GLU A 169 1.34 -14.98 -6.77
CA GLU A 169 2.65 -15.49 -7.20
C GLU A 169 3.37 -14.59 -8.21
N GLU A 170 2.61 -13.91 -9.07
CA GLU A 170 3.15 -12.98 -10.08
C GLU A 170 3.86 -11.77 -9.45
N TYR A 171 3.54 -11.41 -8.21
CA TYR A 171 4.16 -10.29 -7.48
C TYR A 171 5.19 -10.75 -6.45
N SER A 172 5.57 -12.04 -6.43
CA SER A 172 6.42 -12.64 -5.41
C SER A 172 7.74 -11.91 -5.19
N TRP A 173 8.27 -11.25 -6.23
CA TRP A 173 9.50 -10.47 -6.08
C TRP A 173 9.37 -9.36 -5.02
N LEU A 174 8.23 -8.68 -4.96
CA LEU A 174 8.02 -7.56 -4.03
C LEU A 174 8.03 -8.01 -2.56
N PRO A 175 7.21 -8.99 -2.11
CA PRO A 175 7.27 -9.49 -0.75
C PRO A 175 8.60 -10.20 -0.41
N GLU A 176 9.18 -11.01 -1.32
CA GLU A 176 10.46 -11.70 -1.09
C GLU A 176 11.64 -10.75 -0.80
N HIS A 177 11.57 -9.52 -1.28
CA HIS A 177 12.60 -8.50 -1.07
C HIS A 177 12.22 -7.45 -0.04
N ALA A 178 11.03 -7.54 0.54
CA ALA A 178 10.53 -6.55 1.49
C ALA A 178 11.41 -6.45 2.74
N LEU A 179 11.82 -5.24 3.08
CA LEU A 179 12.50 -4.89 4.32
C LEU A 179 11.54 -4.22 5.30
N ARG A 180 10.58 -3.47 4.77
CA ARG A 180 9.58 -2.71 5.52
C ARG A 180 8.41 -2.36 4.64
N THR A 181 7.22 -2.24 5.26
CA THR A 181 6.04 -1.65 4.66
C THR A 181 5.51 -0.54 5.56
N ILE A 182 4.91 0.49 4.97
CA ILE A 182 4.34 1.64 5.66
C ILE A 182 2.99 1.92 5.02
N VAL A 183 1.94 2.03 5.83
CA VAL A 183 0.60 2.38 5.31
C VAL A 183 0.64 3.74 4.63
N LEU A 184 0.01 3.85 3.46
CA LEU A 184 -0.09 5.09 2.70
C LEU A 184 -0.77 6.19 3.53
N PRO A 185 -0.27 7.42 3.51
CA PRO A 185 -0.94 8.53 4.17
C PRO A 185 -2.27 8.85 3.50
N GLY A 186 -3.21 9.38 4.26
CA GLY A 186 -4.50 9.87 3.74
C GLY A 186 -5.55 8.80 3.45
N LEU A 187 -5.26 7.50 3.62
CA LEU A 187 -6.24 6.43 3.39
C LEU A 187 -7.17 6.21 4.58
N TYR A 188 -6.59 6.06 5.78
CA TYR A 188 -7.34 5.54 6.93
C TYR A 188 -7.29 6.45 8.12
N ASP A 189 -6.47 7.51 8.13
CA ASP A 189 -6.24 8.18 9.27
C ASP A 189 -6.41 9.47 9.48
N ASN A 190 -6.65 9.68 10.65
CA ASN A 190 -6.82 10.98 11.07
C ASN A 190 -6.39 11.35 12.44
N ALA A 191 -5.22 10.81 12.90
CA ALA A 191 -4.52 11.27 14.09
C ALA A 191 -4.31 12.79 14.07
N LEU A 192 -4.21 13.38 12.88
CA LEU A 192 -4.16 14.83 12.68
C LEU A 192 -5.51 15.42 12.23
N GLN A 193 -6.60 14.65 12.24
CA GLN A 193 -7.88 15.06 11.64
C GLN A 193 -7.67 15.57 10.20
N ASP A 194 -7.04 14.74 9.37
CA ASP A 194 -6.66 15.07 8.01
C ASP A 194 -7.88 15.47 7.18
N PRO A 195 -8.07 16.76 6.85
CA PRO A 195 -9.18 17.22 6.05
C PRO A 195 -9.08 16.78 4.59
N TYR A 196 -7.98 16.14 4.22
CA TYR A 196 -7.64 15.73 2.87
C TYR A 196 -7.81 14.22 2.64
N ALA A 197 -8.06 13.45 3.71
CA ALA A 197 -8.22 12.00 3.60
C ALA A 197 -9.28 11.62 2.56
N ASN A 198 -8.93 10.65 1.71
CA ASN A 198 -9.71 10.15 0.59
C ASN A 198 -9.97 11.10 -0.60
N ASP A 199 -9.60 12.40 -0.52
CA ASP A 199 -9.72 13.35 -1.62
C ASP A 199 -8.42 13.46 -2.43
N TYR A 200 -7.29 13.08 -1.84
CA TYR A 200 -5.97 13.23 -2.43
C TYR A 200 -5.41 11.92 -2.95
N ILE A 201 -4.78 11.99 -4.12
CA ILE A 201 -4.12 10.88 -4.78
C ILE A 201 -2.61 11.06 -4.62
N VAL A 202 -1.95 10.09 -3.98
CA VAL A 202 -0.50 10.07 -3.79
C VAL A 202 0.22 9.80 -5.11
N GLN A 203 1.34 10.47 -5.38
CA GLN A 203 2.00 10.40 -6.68
C GLN A 203 3.52 10.33 -6.61
N GLY A 204 4.12 11.17 -5.81
CA GLY A 204 5.56 11.25 -5.70
C GLY A 204 6.05 10.98 -4.29
N MET A 205 7.31 10.56 -4.16
CA MET A 205 7.90 10.27 -2.87
C MET A 205 9.40 10.58 -2.87
N THR A 206 9.90 11.19 -1.78
CA THR A 206 11.34 11.31 -1.54
C THR A 206 11.66 11.16 -0.06
N LYS A 207 12.85 10.61 0.23
CA LYS A 207 13.36 10.45 1.59
C LYS A 207 14.41 11.51 1.90
N ILE A 208 14.26 12.18 3.05
CA ILE A 208 15.22 13.17 3.58
C ILE A 208 15.56 12.81 5.02
N GLY A 209 16.75 12.30 5.27
CA GLY A 209 17.11 11.77 6.60
C GLY A 209 16.15 10.64 7.02
N ASN A 210 15.45 10.82 8.13
CA ASN A 210 14.43 9.88 8.62
C ASN A 210 12.99 10.28 8.27
N GLN A 211 12.82 11.23 7.36
CA GLN A 211 11.49 11.64 6.89
C GLN A 211 11.23 11.12 5.48
N LEU A 212 10.01 10.70 5.24
CA LEU A 212 9.42 10.49 3.93
C LEU A 212 8.50 11.67 3.62
N LEU A 213 8.69 12.27 2.46
CA LEU A 213 7.77 13.25 1.89
C LEU A 213 7.01 12.56 0.77
N VAL A 214 5.68 12.56 0.86
CA VAL A 214 4.80 11.96 -0.14
C VAL A 214 3.94 13.07 -0.73
N SER A 215 4.07 13.31 -2.03
CA SER A 215 3.25 14.30 -2.73
C SER A 215 1.90 13.72 -3.12
N ALA A 216 0.87 14.56 -3.08
CA ALA A 216 -0.47 14.18 -3.50
C ALA A 216 -1.20 15.37 -4.13
N TYR A 217 -2.07 15.07 -5.09
CA TYR A 217 -2.94 16.07 -5.72
C TYR A 217 -4.40 15.83 -5.37
N ASP A 218 -5.17 16.89 -5.36
CA ASP A 218 -6.61 16.83 -5.12
C ASP A 218 -7.34 16.21 -6.33
N SER A 219 -8.03 15.10 -6.12
CA SER A 219 -8.78 14.39 -7.15
C SER A 219 -9.97 15.17 -7.71
N THR A 220 -10.47 16.18 -6.96
CA THR A 220 -11.56 17.06 -7.38
C THR A 220 -11.07 18.23 -8.24
N GLY A 221 -9.79 18.58 -8.15
CA GLY A 221 -9.17 19.69 -8.87
C GLY A 221 -9.46 21.07 -8.28
N ASP A 222 -10.03 21.15 -7.09
CA ASP A 222 -10.44 22.40 -6.45
C ASP A 222 -9.40 22.95 -5.46
N LYS A 223 -8.51 22.07 -4.94
CA LYS A 223 -7.57 22.39 -3.88
C LYS A 223 -6.11 22.29 -4.38
N ASN A 224 -5.21 22.96 -3.67
CA ASN A 224 -3.78 22.86 -3.93
C ASN A 224 -3.26 21.43 -3.70
N SER A 225 -2.18 21.08 -4.39
CA SER A 225 -1.41 19.87 -4.12
C SER A 225 -0.68 19.97 -2.78
N ILE A 226 -0.42 18.86 -2.14
CA ILE A 226 0.14 18.79 -0.79
C ILE A 226 1.36 17.85 -0.72
N LEU A 227 2.10 17.96 0.37
CA LEU A 227 3.09 16.98 0.82
C LEU A 227 2.69 16.44 2.19
N TYR A 228 2.51 15.14 2.29
CA TYR A 228 2.51 14.44 3.58
C TYR A 228 3.94 14.34 4.09
N ARG A 229 4.16 14.73 5.34
CA ARG A 229 5.44 14.58 6.04
C ARG A 229 5.30 13.49 7.08
N MET A 230 6.00 12.39 6.89
CA MET A 230 5.94 11.24 7.78
C MET A 230 7.34 10.75 8.12
N ASP A 231 7.48 10.01 9.21
CA ASP A 231 8.74 9.32 9.49
C ASP A 231 8.81 7.96 8.75
N ILE A 232 9.98 7.34 8.80
CA ILE A 232 10.20 6.02 8.17
C ILE A 232 9.48 4.88 8.90
N GLU A 233 8.87 5.13 10.06
CA GLU A 233 8.00 4.23 10.79
C GLU A 233 6.53 4.36 10.38
N GLY A 234 6.17 5.39 9.57
CA GLY A 234 4.83 5.63 9.08
C GLY A 234 4.01 6.62 9.90
N ASN A 235 4.61 7.26 10.92
CA ASN A 235 3.90 8.25 11.70
C ASN A 235 3.83 9.58 10.95
N LEU A 236 2.60 10.08 10.74
CA LEU A 236 2.37 11.36 10.08
C LEU A 236 2.76 12.52 11.01
N ALA A 237 3.74 13.33 10.58
CA ALA A 237 4.23 14.49 11.32
C ALA A 237 3.48 15.77 10.93
N GLY A 238 2.92 15.84 9.72
CA GLY A 238 2.15 17.00 9.25
C GLY A 238 1.88 16.95 7.75
N ILE A 239 1.12 17.94 7.30
CA ILE A 239 0.75 18.15 5.90
C ILE A 239 1.20 19.55 5.50
N THR A 240 1.80 19.68 4.32
CA THR A 240 2.29 20.95 3.78
C THR A 240 1.52 21.25 2.48
N ASP A 241 0.81 22.38 2.43
CA ASP A 241 0.17 22.91 1.23
C ASP A 241 1.27 23.48 0.31
N LEU A 242 1.31 23.06 -0.96
CA LEU A 242 2.32 23.52 -1.92
C LEU A 242 2.05 24.92 -2.49
N GLY A 243 0.85 25.46 -2.29
CA GLY A 243 0.44 26.77 -2.81
C GLY A 243 0.10 26.79 -4.30
N PHE A 244 0.09 25.65 -4.96
CA PHE A 244 -0.28 25.49 -6.38
C PHE A 244 -0.99 24.17 -6.64
N GLN A 245 -1.71 24.10 -7.75
CA GLN A 245 -2.37 22.89 -8.24
C GLN A 245 -1.52 22.27 -9.34
N ALA A 246 -1.15 21.00 -9.18
CA ALA A 246 -0.44 20.21 -10.17
C ALA A 246 -0.60 18.72 -9.84
N HIS A 247 -0.27 17.85 -10.79
CA HIS A 247 -0.30 16.39 -10.55
C HIS A 247 0.79 15.95 -9.56
N VAL A 248 1.89 16.70 -9.43
CA VAL A 248 3.02 16.50 -8.51
C VAL A 248 3.60 15.07 -8.50
N GLY A 249 3.60 14.41 -9.69
CA GLY A 249 4.05 13.03 -9.86
C GLY A 249 5.55 12.81 -9.62
N GLY A 250 6.35 13.87 -9.68
CA GLY A 250 7.78 13.82 -9.41
C GLY A 250 8.19 14.71 -8.25
N ILE A 251 8.89 14.12 -7.26
CA ILE A 251 9.55 14.88 -6.19
C ILE A 251 10.91 14.27 -5.89
N ALA A 252 11.96 15.10 -5.74
CA ALA A 252 13.30 14.63 -5.45
C ALA A 252 14.09 15.61 -4.56
N TYR A 253 14.83 15.06 -3.63
CA TYR A 253 15.75 15.80 -2.77
C TYR A 253 17.10 15.99 -3.43
N ASP A 254 17.54 17.24 -3.55
CA ASP A 254 18.88 17.65 -3.93
C ASP A 254 19.67 17.96 -2.65
N GLU A 255 20.38 16.97 -2.16
CA GLU A 255 21.17 17.08 -0.93
C GLU A 255 22.27 18.16 -1.04
N ALA A 256 22.89 18.28 -2.22
CA ALA A 256 24.01 19.21 -2.44
C ALA A 256 23.59 20.68 -2.24
N HIS A 257 22.35 21.02 -2.55
CA HIS A 257 21.85 22.39 -2.50
C HIS A 257 20.76 22.61 -1.45
N GLY A 258 20.30 21.55 -0.75
CA GLY A 258 19.20 21.64 0.22
C GLY A 258 17.87 21.98 -0.42
N LEU A 259 17.64 21.55 -1.64
CA LEU A 259 16.45 21.83 -2.42
C LEU A 259 15.55 20.59 -2.55
N LEU A 260 14.26 20.83 -2.65
CA LEU A 260 13.25 19.85 -3.05
C LEU A 260 12.75 20.25 -4.42
N TRP A 261 13.01 19.42 -5.42
CA TRP A 261 12.49 19.57 -6.77
C TRP A 261 11.11 18.90 -6.87
N VAL A 262 10.14 19.58 -7.49
CA VAL A 262 8.75 19.11 -7.60
C VAL A 262 8.23 19.40 -9.00
N THR A 263 7.52 18.46 -9.61
CA THR A 263 6.81 18.70 -10.87
C THR A 263 5.59 19.58 -10.63
N GLY A 264 5.44 20.60 -11.48
CA GLY A 264 4.37 21.57 -11.44
C GLY A 264 3.35 21.37 -12.56
N ALA A 265 2.41 22.32 -12.68
CA ALA A 265 1.45 22.37 -13.76
C ALA A 265 2.11 22.72 -15.11
N GLU A 266 1.45 22.36 -16.22
CA GLU A 266 1.84 22.73 -17.58
C GLU A 266 3.31 22.43 -17.93
N GLY A 267 3.83 21.29 -17.42
CA GLY A 267 5.20 20.84 -17.71
C GLY A 267 6.29 21.62 -16.99
N THR A 268 5.96 22.39 -15.97
CA THR A 268 6.96 23.10 -15.18
C THR A 268 7.61 22.20 -14.12
N VAL A 269 8.81 22.59 -13.71
CA VAL A 269 9.51 22.01 -12.57
C VAL A 269 9.91 23.14 -11.62
N LYS A 270 9.64 22.93 -10.35
CA LYS A 270 9.87 23.91 -9.29
C LYS A 270 10.89 23.40 -8.30
N ALA A 271 11.66 24.32 -7.70
CA ALA A 271 12.52 24.02 -6.56
C ALA A 271 12.14 24.89 -5.38
N ILE A 272 12.01 24.26 -4.21
CA ILE A 272 11.69 24.90 -2.93
C ILE A 272 12.71 24.46 -1.87
N SER A 273 12.80 25.18 -0.75
CA SER A 273 13.68 24.80 0.35
C SER A 273 13.24 23.50 1.01
N SER A 274 14.09 22.48 0.99
CA SER A 274 13.80 21.24 1.69
C SER A 274 13.71 21.41 3.20
N ALA A 275 14.49 22.33 3.78
CA ALA A 275 14.48 22.62 5.21
C ALA A 275 13.12 23.16 5.66
N SER A 276 12.56 24.15 4.94
CA SER A 276 11.26 24.74 5.30
C SER A 276 10.10 23.75 5.15
N VAL A 277 10.20 22.82 4.21
CA VAL A 277 9.21 21.71 4.08
C VAL A 277 9.35 20.74 5.27
N CYS A 278 10.57 20.28 5.57
CA CYS A 278 10.80 19.28 6.62
C CYS A 278 10.44 19.79 8.02
N ASP A 279 10.67 21.06 8.33
CA ASP A 279 10.36 21.66 9.62
C ASP A 279 8.93 22.22 9.71
N GLY A 280 8.18 22.23 8.58
CA GLY A 280 6.79 22.69 8.51
C GLY A 280 6.63 24.21 8.49
N THR A 281 7.67 24.95 8.15
CA THR A 281 7.61 26.43 8.05
C THR A 281 7.27 26.94 6.67
N TYR A 282 7.29 26.09 5.64
CA TYR A 282 6.88 26.41 4.28
C TYR A 282 5.38 26.82 4.24
N GLN A 283 5.08 27.93 3.60
CA GLN A 283 3.74 28.55 3.56
C GLN A 283 3.03 28.46 2.21
N GLY A 284 3.68 27.88 1.19
CA GLY A 284 3.10 27.77 -0.17
C GLY A 284 3.02 29.09 -0.92
N THR A 285 3.87 30.04 -0.59
CA THR A 285 3.89 31.34 -1.29
C THR A 285 4.76 31.31 -2.53
N GLN A 286 4.46 32.20 -3.50
CA GLN A 286 5.24 32.29 -4.74
C GLN A 286 6.70 32.69 -4.48
N GLU A 287 6.96 33.45 -3.41
CA GLU A 287 8.31 33.91 -3.04
C GLU A 287 9.18 32.78 -2.51
N GLU A 288 8.59 31.67 -2.05
CA GLU A 288 9.31 30.49 -1.59
C GLU A 288 9.70 29.54 -2.72
N ILE A 289 9.18 29.76 -3.94
CA ILE A 289 9.59 29.02 -5.13
C ILE A 289 10.88 29.67 -5.65
N LEU A 290 12.00 28.96 -5.45
CA LEU A 290 13.33 29.44 -5.80
C LEU A 290 13.66 29.29 -7.28
N VAL A 291 13.10 28.25 -7.91
CA VAL A 291 13.26 27.96 -9.34
C VAL A 291 11.89 27.53 -9.88
N ASP A 292 11.58 28.01 -11.09
CA ASP A 292 10.38 27.60 -11.84
C ASP A 292 10.71 27.66 -13.34
N PHE A 293 10.75 26.51 -14.01
CA PHE A 293 11.07 26.45 -15.43
C PHE A 293 10.25 25.40 -16.16
N ASP A 294 10.03 25.63 -17.48
CA ASP A 294 9.35 24.70 -18.38
C ASP A 294 10.34 23.59 -18.81
N ALA A 295 10.05 22.35 -18.50
CA ALA A 295 10.87 21.21 -18.89
C ALA A 295 10.79 20.88 -20.40
N GLY A 296 9.96 21.56 -21.17
CA GLY A 296 9.84 21.38 -22.61
C GLY A 296 9.29 20.02 -23.06
N LEU A 297 8.70 19.26 -22.12
CA LEU A 297 8.16 17.94 -22.37
C LEU A 297 6.68 17.99 -22.73
N THR A 298 6.23 17.02 -23.52
CA THR A 298 4.82 16.87 -23.89
C THR A 298 4.38 15.41 -23.79
N ASN A 299 3.09 15.20 -23.51
CA ASN A 299 2.46 13.88 -23.62
C ASN A 299 2.08 13.57 -25.08
N HIS A 300 1.47 12.41 -25.30
CA HIS A 300 1.02 11.94 -26.62
C HIS A 300 -0.01 12.86 -27.30
N ASN A 301 -0.71 13.70 -26.54
CA ASN A 301 -1.68 14.67 -27.08
C ASN A 301 -1.03 16.04 -27.36
N GLY A 302 0.26 16.21 -27.12
CA GLY A 302 0.99 17.46 -27.25
C GLY A 302 0.78 18.46 -26.11
N SER A 303 0.11 18.05 -25.01
CA SER A 303 0.02 18.86 -23.80
C SER A 303 1.35 18.86 -23.06
N LYS A 304 1.76 20.00 -22.52
CA LYS A 304 2.96 20.11 -21.69
C LYS A 304 2.81 19.30 -20.41
N VAL A 305 3.79 18.48 -20.11
CA VAL A 305 3.83 17.64 -18.90
C VAL A 305 5.24 17.53 -18.35
N ALA A 306 5.34 17.45 -17.02
CA ALA A 306 6.49 16.93 -16.28
C ALA A 306 5.89 15.94 -15.26
N SER A 307 6.04 14.63 -15.51
CA SER A 307 5.27 13.62 -14.78
C SER A 307 6.05 13.05 -13.62
N PHE A 308 7.34 12.83 -13.78
CA PHE A 308 8.21 12.29 -12.75
C PHE A 308 9.61 12.93 -12.84
N LEU A 309 10.36 12.87 -11.77
CA LEU A 309 11.74 13.37 -11.76
C LEU A 309 12.60 12.68 -10.70
N THR A 310 13.92 12.76 -10.88
CA THR A 310 14.91 12.39 -9.87
C THR A 310 16.15 13.27 -9.98
N VAL A 311 16.90 13.37 -8.88
CA VAL A 311 18.20 14.04 -8.84
C VAL A 311 19.29 13.01 -8.62
N ASP A 312 20.33 13.04 -9.44
CA ASP A 312 21.48 12.18 -9.30
C ASP A 312 22.75 12.84 -9.83
N ASN A 313 23.83 12.86 -9.04
CA ASN A 313 25.15 13.39 -9.43
C ASN A 313 25.14 14.82 -10.03
N GLY A 314 24.36 15.73 -9.45
CA GLY A 314 24.27 17.12 -9.95
C GLY A 314 23.48 17.25 -11.26
N MET A 315 22.75 16.22 -11.61
CA MET A 315 21.83 16.18 -12.75
C MET A 315 20.39 16.02 -12.25
N LEU A 316 19.49 16.78 -12.84
CA LEU A 316 18.05 16.62 -12.71
C LEU A 316 17.53 15.90 -13.95
N TYR A 317 16.81 14.81 -13.73
CA TYR A 317 16.14 14.02 -14.75
C TYR A 317 14.65 14.25 -14.64
N VAL A 318 14.02 14.71 -15.72
CA VAL A 318 12.57 14.99 -15.77
C VAL A 318 11.95 14.18 -16.88
N GLY A 319 10.93 13.40 -16.57
CA GLY A 319 10.30 12.54 -17.55
C GLY A 319 8.84 12.89 -17.84
N SER A 320 8.38 12.48 -19.03
CA SER A 320 6.99 12.57 -19.44
C SER A 320 6.31 11.20 -19.40
N TYR A 321 5.14 11.12 -18.77
CA TYR A 321 4.24 9.99 -18.94
C TYR A 321 3.60 10.02 -20.32
N VAL A 322 3.79 8.98 -21.10
CA VAL A 322 3.24 8.84 -22.45
C VAL A 322 2.63 7.45 -22.58
N LYS A 323 1.38 7.35 -23.06
CA LYS A 323 0.67 6.10 -23.29
C LYS A 323 0.61 5.82 -24.80
N GLY A 324 0.93 4.60 -25.20
CA GLY A 324 0.89 4.15 -26.61
C GLY A 324 2.06 4.64 -27.46
N ALA A 325 3.10 5.23 -26.86
CA ALA A 325 4.34 5.62 -27.52
C ALA A 325 5.47 5.75 -26.48
N THR A 326 6.71 5.76 -26.93
CA THR A 326 7.87 5.99 -26.07
C THR A 326 7.80 7.37 -25.41
N GLY A 327 8.23 7.43 -24.15
CA GLY A 327 8.37 8.67 -23.37
C GLY A 327 9.74 9.34 -23.61
N ILE A 328 9.88 10.54 -23.04
CA ILE A 328 11.12 11.31 -23.04
C ILE A 328 11.58 11.57 -21.61
N LEU A 329 12.85 11.38 -21.37
CA LEU A 329 13.57 11.76 -20.16
C LEU A 329 14.56 12.89 -20.52
N SER A 330 14.28 14.11 -20.06
CA SER A 330 15.15 15.26 -20.22
C SER A 330 16.15 15.36 -19.09
N GLN A 331 17.41 15.66 -19.42
CA GLN A 331 18.50 15.83 -18.47
C GLN A 331 18.89 17.30 -18.37
N TYR A 332 19.05 17.79 -17.14
CA TYR A 332 19.51 19.15 -16.84
C TYR A 332 20.68 19.10 -15.87
N ASP A 333 21.73 19.87 -16.17
CA ASP A 333 22.81 20.13 -15.22
C ASP A 333 22.32 21.15 -14.18
N ILE A 334 22.33 20.75 -12.91
CA ILE A 334 21.88 21.57 -11.78
C ILE A 334 23.01 21.87 -10.78
N ARG A 335 24.28 21.81 -11.22
CA ARG A 335 25.41 22.28 -10.39
C ARG A 335 25.31 23.77 -10.06
N ASP A 336 24.66 24.56 -10.93
CA ASP A 336 24.03 25.83 -10.57
C ASP A 336 22.49 25.62 -10.53
N PRO A 337 21.90 25.36 -9.35
CA PRO A 337 20.50 24.96 -9.26
C PRO A 337 19.53 26.10 -9.63
N LEU A 338 19.98 27.36 -9.57
CA LEU A 338 19.13 28.51 -9.97
C LEU A 338 19.01 28.65 -11.49
N HIS A 339 19.90 28.03 -12.25
CA HIS A 339 19.95 28.08 -13.71
C HIS A 339 20.11 26.69 -14.31
N PRO A 340 19.11 25.79 -14.21
CA PRO A 340 19.18 24.44 -14.78
C PRO A 340 19.52 24.49 -16.28
N ALA A 341 20.60 23.84 -16.68
CA ALA A 341 21.06 23.85 -18.06
C ALA A 341 20.67 22.53 -18.75
N PHE A 342 19.85 22.62 -19.80
CA PHE A 342 19.48 21.45 -20.61
C PHE A 342 20.72 20.77 -21.21
N VAL A 343 20.78 19.45 -21.13
CA VAL A 343 21.87 18.63 -21.64
C VAL A 343 21.42 17.81 -22.86
N GLN A 344 20.46 16.91 -22.66
CA GLN A 344 19.97 16.04 -23.74
C GLN A 344 18.60 15.46 -23.39
N ASN A 345 17.94 14.91 -24.41
CA ASN A 345 16.77 14.04 -24.26
C ASN A 345 17.19 12.57 -24.44
N VAL A 346 16.52 11.69 -23.69
CA VAL A 346 16.67 10.25 -23.75
C VAL A 346 15.30 9.63 -24.00
N THR A 347 15.20 8.73 -24.97
CA THR A 347 13.98 7.96 -25.22
C THR A 347 13.88 6.82 -24.21
N ILE A 348 12.71 6.69 -23.57
CA ILE A 348 12.40 5.68 -22.57
C ILE A 348 11.10 4.95 -22.95
N PRO A 349 10.76 3.79 -22.33
CA PRO A 349 9.51 3.09 -22.57
C PRO A 349 8.28 3.96 -22.31
N GLU A 350 7.12 3.50 -22.77
CA GLU A 350 5.84 4.12 -22.45
C GLU A 350 5.46 3.94 -20.98
N CYS A 351 4.52 4.76 -20.49
CA CYS A 351 3.87 4.62 -19.19
C CYS A 351 4.82 4.63 -17.98
N ILE A 352 5.96 5.33 -18.07
CA ILE A 352 6.88 5.48 -16.95
C ILE A 352 6.33 6.48 -15.94
N GLN A 353 6.33 6.09 -14.66
CA GLN A 353 5.82 6.84 -13.52
C GLN A 353 6.93 7.33 -12.58
N GLY A 354 8.07 6.66 -12.56
CA GLY A 354 9.19 7.03 -11.69
C GLY A 354 10.53 6.55 -12.19
N ILE A 355 11.59 7.15 -11.66
CA ILE A 355 12.96 6.84 -12.01
C ILE A 355 13.87 6.97 -10.79
N THR A 356 14.84 6.07 -10.68
CA THR A 356 15.97 6.20 -9.75
C THR A 356 17.22 5.53 -10.31
N PHE A 357 18.38 5.85 -9.71
CA PHE A 357 19.66 5.24 -10.09
C PHE A 357 20.25 4.46 -8.94
N VAL A 358 20.94 3.37 -9.28
CA VAL A 358 21.69 2.52 -8.37
C VAL A 358 23.14 2.42 -8.85
N TYR A 359 24.08 2.38 -7.92
CA TYR A 359 25.50 2.23 -8.20
C TYR A 359 25.99 0.91 -7.63
N ASP A 360 26.64 0.09 -8.47
CA ASP A 360 27.42 -1.05 -8.00
C ASP A 360 28.67 -0.51 -7.29
N ALA A 361 28.77 -0.77 -5.99
CA ALA A 361 29.87 -0.25 -5.16
C ALA A 361 31.24 -0.79 -5.57
N ARG A 362 31.34 -1.94 -6.26
CA ARG A 362 32.60 -2.56 -6.68
C ARG A 362 33.06 -2.07 -8.04
N THR A 363 32.13 -1.95 -8.99
CA THR A 363 32.45 -1.63 -10.39
C THR A 363 32.25 -0.15 -10.71
N GLY A 364 31.43 0.55 -9.90
CA GLY A 364 30.97 1.91 -10.20
C GLY A 364 29.95 1.95 -11.33
N GLN A 365 29.46 0.79 -11.80
CA GLN A 365 28.44 0.73 -12.82
C GLN A 365 27.15 1.36 -12.31
N ARG A 366 26.51 2.14 -13.17
CA ARG A 366 25.25 2.82 -12.88
C ARG A 366 24.10 2.07 -13.54
N THR A 367 23.09 1.76 -12.78
CA THR A 367 21.86 1.11 -13.22
C THR A 367 20.72 2.10 -13.09
N MET A 368 19.91 2.25 -14.13
CA MET A 368 18.66 3.01 -14.11
C MET A 368 17.50 2.06 -13.84
N LEU A 369 16.67 2.40 -12.87
CA LEU A 369 15.43 1.73 -12.56
C LEU A 369 14.27 2.64 -12.96
N LEU A 370 13.30 2.10 -13.69
CA LEU A 370 12.08 2.79 -14.07
C LEU A 370 10.86 2.03 -13.55
N SER A 371 9.94 2.69 -12.86
CA SER A 371 8.61 2.16 -12.59
C SER A 371 7.70 2.42 -13.79
N GLN A 372 7.03 1.38 -14.24
CA GLN A 372 6.09 1.43 -15.35
C GLN A 372 4.71 1.01 -14.85
N GLY A 373 3.71 1.87 -15.01
CA GLY A 373 2.34 1.59 -14.59
C GLY A 373 1.32 2.19 -15.54
N GLN A 374 0.25 1.45 -15.82
CA GLN A 374 -0.82 1.90 -16.70
C GLN A 374 -2.18 1.48 -16.14
N ASP A 375 -2.95 2.44 -15.67
CA ASP A 375 -4.31 2.22 -15.18
C ASP A 375 -4.37 1.04 -14.16
N VAL A 376 -5.28 0.10 -14.38
CA VAL A 376 -5.52 -1.10 -13.56
C VAL A 376 -4.84 -2.36 -14.13
N GLN A 377 -3.71 -2.20 -14.81
CA GLN A 377 -2.92 -3.32 -15.32
C GLN A 377 -1.72 -3.58 -14.39
N ASP A 378 -1.20 -4.82 -14.43
CA ASP A 378 0.03 -5.15 -13.74
C ASP A 378 1.11 -4.14 -14.13
N ALA A 379 1.78 -3.63 -13.12
CA ALA A 379 2.90 -2.71 -13.27
C ALA A 379 4.22 -3.45 -13.38
N ALA A 380 5.30 -2.73 -13.62
CA ALA A 380 6.63 -3.32 -13.72
C ALA A 380 7.73 -2.40 -13.16
N LEU A 381 8.79 -3.03 -12.65
CA LEU A 381 10.08 -2.40 -12.44
C LEU A 381 11.01 -2.82 -13.58
N LEU A 382 11.44 -1.85 -14.38
CA LEU A 382 12.33 -2.05 -15.53
C LEU A 382 13.76 -1.68 -15.16
N VAL A 383 14.72 -2.50 -15.56
CA VAL A 383 16.14 -2.36 -15.21
C VAL A 383 16.99 -2.15 -16.45
N PHE A 384 17.82 -1.11 -16.43
CA PHE A 384 18.71 -0.76 -17.54
C PHE A 384 20.13 -0.46 -17.05
N ASP A 385 21.15 -0.91 -17.78
CA ASP A 385 22.51 -0.43 -17.56
C ASP A 385 22.65 0.99 -18.13
N TRP A 386 22.88 1.96 -17.26
CA TRP A 386 23.05 3.35 -17.68
C TRP A 386 24.46 3.58 -18.24
N THR A 387 24.51 4.07 -19.47
CA THR A 387 25.78 4.50 -20.11
C THR A 387 25.66 5.94 -20.54
N GLU A 388 26.64 6.76 -20.14
CA GLU A 388 26.66 8.18 -20.47
C GLU A 388 26.68 8.39 -21.99
N GLY A 389 25.87 9.35 -22.47
CA GLY A 389 25.73 9.63 -23.90
C GLY A 389 24.76 8.72 -24.65
N THR A 390 24.23 7.68 -24.04
CA THR A 390 23.14 6.89 -24.62
C THR A 390 21.84 7.71 -24.62
N THR A 391 21.13 7.69 -25.73
CA THR A 391 19.92 8.49 -25.93
C THR A 391 18.65 7.64 -26.06
N GLU A 392 18.74 6.31 -25.92
CA GLU A 392 17.60 5.40 -26.05
C GLU A 392 17.75 4.21 -25.10
N TYR A 393 16.70 3.98 -24.30
CA TYR A 393 16.56 2.87 -23.35
C TYR A 393 15.12 2.31 -23.47
N THR A 394 14.89 1.41 -24.42
CA THR A 394 13.57 0.81 -24.71
C THR A 394 13.50 -0.67 -24.40
N ASP A 395 14.66 -1.37 -24.36
CA ASP A 395 14.75 -2.80 -24.07
C ASP A 395 15.38 -3.02 -22.70
N PRO A 396 14.59 -3.32 -21.65
CA PRO A 396 15.13 -3.54 -20.31
C PRO A 396 15.92 -4.86 -20.24
N LEU A 397 16.96 -4.88 -19.41
CA LEU A 397 17.74 -6.08 -19.12
C LEU A 397 16.97 -7.07 -18.24
N GLU A 398 16.20 -6.53 -17.31
CA GLU A 398 15.35 -7.29 -16.41
C GLU A 398 14.04 -6.55 -16.21
N THR A 399 12.99 -7.32 -15.92
CA THR A 399 11.65 -6.80 -15.63
C THR A 399 11.08 -7.60 -14.48
N TYR A 400 10.64 -6.88 -13.43
CA TYR A 400 9.92 -7.47 -12.31
C TYR A 400 8.47 -7.02 -12.36
N VAL A 401 7.54 -7.98 -12.29
CA VAL A 401 6.11 -7.68 -12.26
C VAL A 401 5.72 -7.14 -10.88
N LEU A 402 4.94 -6.08 -10.87
CA LEU A 402 4.48 -5.38 -9.68
C LEU A 402 2.95 -5.29 -9.67
N PRO A 403 2.33 -5.12 -8.49
CA PRO A 403 0.92 -4.75 -8.39
C PRO A 403 0.61 -3.46 -9.15
N GLU A 404 -0.65 -3.29 -9.53
CA GLU A 404 -1.13 -2.09 -10.21
C GLU A 404 -0.83 -0.82 -9.44
N GLY A 405 -0.67 0.30 -10.17
CA GLY A 405 -0.57 1.65 -9.62
C GLY A 405 0.76 1.97 -8.97
N VAL A 406 1.87 1.36 -9.42
CA VAL A 406 3.20 1.82 -9.02
C VAL A 406 3.44 3.24 -9.55
N GLU A 407 3.89 4.11 -8.68
CA GLU A 407 4.24 5.49 -8.96
C GLU A 407 5.74 5.72 -8.81
N GLN A 408 6.15 6.71 -8.05
CA GLN A 408 7.57 7.03 -7.90
C GLN A 408 8.33 5.95 -7.12
N ILE A 409 9.56 5.71 -7.53
CA ILE A 409 10.55 4.88 -6.86
C ILE A 409 11.77 5.72 -6.49
N GLN A 410 12.42 5.37 -5.37
CA GLN A 410 13.64 6.04 -4.93
C GLN A 410 14.62 5.08 -4.27
N MET A 411 15.84 5.04 -4.77
CA MET A 411 16.94 4.36 -4.07
C MET A 411 17.47 5.23 -2.93
N SER A 412 17.73 4.59 -1.80
CA SER A 412 18.38 5.18 -0.63
C SER A 412 19.42 4.20 -0.06
N ALA A 413 20.13 4.62 0.98
CA ALA A 413 21.04 3.73 1.70
C ALA A 413 20.32 2.54 2.39
N ASP A 414 19.01 2.67 2.64
CA ASP A 414 18.21 1.63 3.30
C ASP A 414 17.68 0.59 2.30
N GLY A 415 17.63 0.92 1.01
CA GLY A 415 17.07 0.10 -0.06
C GLY A 415 16.25 0.91 -1.05
N LEU A 416 15.47 0.23 -1.88
CA LEU A 416 14.57 0.81 -2.88
C LEU A 416 13.19 1.05 -2.27
N TRP A 417 12.79 2.30 -2.17
CA TRP A 417 11.45 2.72 -1.80
C TRP A 417 10.53 2.72 -3.03
N MET A 418 9.30 2.25 -2.86
CA MET A 418 8.31 2.15 -3.92
C MET A 418 6.95 2.64 -3.41
N LEU A 419 6.37 3.58 -4.12
CA LEU A 419 5.04 4.16 -3.86
C LEU A 419 4.01 3.57 -4.80
N PHE A 420 2.79 3.33 -4.29
CA PHE A 420 1.66 2.85 -5.07
C PHE A 420 0.44 3.75 -4.83
N GLU A 421 -0.40 3.94 -5.85
CA GLU A 421 -1.65 4.70 -5.74
C GLU A 421 -2.92 3.84 -5.80
N SER A 422 -2.80 2.54 -6.06
CA SER A 422 -3.94 1.67 -6.37
C SER A 422 -4.98 1.53 -5.24
N ALA A 423 -4.61 1.82 -3.99
CA ALA A 423 -5.55 1.78 -2.86
C ALA A 423 -6.29 3.10 -2.61
N VAL A 424 -5.96 4.20 -3.30
CA VAL A 424 -6.68 5.47 -3.14
C VAL A 424 -7.93 5.53 -4.03
N ARG A 425 -8.90 6.39 -3.68
CA ARG A 425 -9.98 6.71 -4.62
C ARG A 425 -9.38 7.46 -5.83
N PRO A 426 -9.84 7.22 -7.04
CA PRO A 426 -10.91 6.32 -7.48
C PRO A 426 -10.46 4.91 -7.86
N TYR A 427 -9.19 4.54 -7.66
CA TYR A 427 -8.59 3.33 -8.23
C TYR A 427 -8.91 2.04 -7.47
N ARG A 428 -9.04 2.09 -6.14
CA ARG A 428 -9.17 0.89 -5.29
C ARG A 428 -10.34 -0.03 -5.63
N ASP A 429 -11.45 0.54 -6.16
CA ASP A 429 -12.64 -0.25 -6.51
C ASP A 429 -12.50 -0.93 -7.89
N THR A 430 -11.45 -0.61 -8.65
CA THR A 430 -11.19 -1.13 -9.99
C THR A 430 -9.89 -1.92 -10.10
N CYS A 431 -8.95 -1.73 -9.18
CA CYS A 431 -7.73 -2.50 -9.12
C CYS A 431 -8.00 -3.91 -8.58
N ARG A 432 -7.33 -4.91 -9.14
CA ARG A 432 -7.40 -6.31 -8.70
C ARG A 432 -6.74 -6.48 -7.33
N VAL A 433 -5.63 -5.81 -7.12
CA VAL A 433 -4.84 -5.85 -5.89
C VAL A 433 -4.54 -4.43 -5.42
N PRO A 434 -5.51 -3.76 -4.74
CA PRO A 434 -5.27 -2.44 -4.16
C PRO A 434 -4.15 -2.51 -3.13
N ASN A 435 -3.02 -1.87 -3.43
CA ASN A 435 -1.84 -1.85 -2.58
C ASN A 435 -1.85 -0.58 -1.73
N ASP A 436 -2.10 -0.72 -0.44
CA ASP A 436 -2.24 0.36 0.53
C ASP A 436 -0.95 0.68 1.30
N HIS A 437 0.21 0.21 0.80
CA HIS A 437 1.50 0.39 1.45
C HIS A 437 2.54 1.02 0.53
N ILE A 438 3.43 1.82 1.14
CA ILE A 438 4.75 2.14 0.63
C ILE A 438 5.66 0.97 1.00
N TRP A 439 6.45 0.49 0.06
CA TRP A 439 7.36 -0.62 0.26
C TRP A 439 8.81 -0.14 0.28
N LEU A 440 9.57 -0.58 1.26
CA LEU A 440 11.03 -0.56 1.23
C LEU A 440 11.51 -1.98 0.94
N VAL A 441 12.19 -2.16 -0.19
CA VAL A 441 12.69 -3.46 -0.60
C VAL A 441 14.22 -3.49 -0.68
N ARG A 442 14.79 -4.66 -0.42
CA ARG A 442 16.21 -4.92 -0.66
C ARG A 442 16.46 -4.89 -2.16
N TRP A 443 17.41 -4.08 -2.55
CA TRP A 443 17.93 -4.15 -3.90
C TRP A 443 19.27 -4.90 -3.85
N ASP A 444 19.28 -6.15 -4.29
CA ASP A 444 20.50 -6.91 -4.38
C ASP A 444 21.23 -6.52 -5.67
N GLU A 445 22.52 -6.16 -5.53
CA GLU A 445 23.38 -5.95 -6.70
C GLU A 445 23.36 -7.23 -7.56
N ARG A 446 23.29 -7.08 -8.88
CA ARG A 446 23.33 -8.20 -9.81
C ARG A 446 24.53 -9.10 -9.52
N LYS A 447 24.29 -10.38 -9.38
CA LYS A 447 25.33 -11.40 -9.19
C LYS A 447 26.12 -11.67 -10.47
#